data_d38f45a54975bc94b28099387aee8140
#
_entry.id   d38f45a54975bc94b28099387aee8140
#
_cell.length_a   1.000
_cell.length_b   1.000
_cell.length_c   1.000
_cell.angle_alpha   90.00
_cell.angle_beta   90.00
_cell.angle_gamma   90.00
#
_symmetry.space_group_name_H-M   'P 1'
#
loop_
_entity.id
_entity.type
_entity.pdbx_description
1 polymer ?
#
loop_
_entity_poly.entity_id
_entity_poly.type
_entity_poly.pdbx_seq_one_letter_code
_entity_poly.pdbx_strand_id
1 'polypeptide(L)'
;VEENADRPDRPINSPKWNYRVTDTALDVFRNYGKPIFESELERFLLEHPSYLSLAEERRDMPKTPVVLPSGTTLDLSPSGQSVLIRDIVEEMLPRFAPGCQVLYIDDTDHKHGVVDAGLMDELGISLKAREKAPDVIAWDGVRGWLFLMEAASTHGPVDVTRKAELHDLFADQWDKVVLVSCFPNRKVMQRYLAQLAWETEAWCADTSDHMMHLNGSRFMGPYSA
;
A
#
# COMPACT_ATOMS: atom_id res chain seq x y z
N VAL A 1 5.18 -8.79 23.06
CA VAL A 1 4.19 -8.02 23.83
C VAL A 1 2.79 -8.39 23.38
N GLU A 2 1.83 -8.27 24.29
CA GLU A 2 0.40 -8.42 24.00
C GLU A 2 -0.27 -7.05 24.00
N GLU A 3 -1.17 -6.85 23.03
CA GLU A 3 -1.96 -5.63 22.91
C GLU A 3 -3.30 -5.81 23.62
N ASN A 4 -3.68 -4.84 24.46
CA ASN A 4 -4.99 -4.80 25.13
C ASN A 4 -5.38 -6.13 25.81
N ALA A 5 -4.45 -6.80 26.47
CA ALA A 5 -4.71 -8.09 27.12
C ALA A 5 -5.81 -8.02 28.21
N ASP A 6 -6.08 -6.83 28.74
CA ASP A 6 -7.20 -6.55 29.66
C ASP A 6 -8.57 -6.49 28.94
N ARG A 7 -8.56 -6.15 27.62
CA ARG A 7 -9.75 -6.04 26.79
C ARG A 7 -9.39 -6.20 25.29
N PRO A 8 -9.34 -7.43 24.77
CA PRO A 8 -8.90 -7.73 23.40
C PRO A 8 -9.73 -7.11 22.28
N ASP A 9 -11.00 -6.78 22.56
CA ASP A 9 -11.96 -6.15 21.64
C ASP A 9 -11.91 -4.61 21.62
N ARG A 10 -10.88 -4.01 22.27
CA ARG A 10 -10.75 -2.56 22.34
C ARG A 10 -10.48 -1.98 20.96
N PRO A 11 -11.20 -0.91 20.55
CA PRO A 11 -10.96 -0.24 19.27
C PRO A 11 -9.51 0.28 19.14
N ILE A 12 -8.94 0.22 17.94
CA ILE A 12 -7.55 0.62 17.64
C ILE A 12 -7.25 2.07 18.04
N ASN A 13 -8.21 2.97 17.90
CA ASN A 13 -8.08 4.41 18.26
C ASN A 13 -8.48 4.72 19.70
N SER A 14 -8.60 3.72 20.55
CA SER A 14 -8.96 3.96 21.94
C SER A 14 -7.81 4.67 22.69
N PRO A 15 -8.08 5.76 23.41
CA PRO A 15 -7.05 6.41 24.25
C PRO A 15 -6.59 5.54 25.43
N LYS A 16 -7.24 4.38 25.64
CA LYS A 16 -6.88 3.38 26.66
C LYS A 16 -6.11 2.20 26.08
N TRP A 17 -5.63 2.31 24.83
CA TRP A 17 -4.76 1.30 24.22
C TRP A 17 -3.53 1.07 25.09
N ASN A 18 -3.19 -0.18 25.33
CA ASN A 18 -2.05 -0.53 26.17
C ASN A 18 -1.33 -1.76 25.64
N TYR A 19 -0.08 -1.89 26.07
CA TYR A 19 0.79 -3.03 25.81
C TYR A 19 1.22 -3.65 27.14
N ARG A 20 1.31 -4.96 27.20
CA ARG A 20 1.95 -5.67 28.30
C ARG A 20 2.98 -6.66 27.79
N VAL A 21 3.95 -6.98 28.64
CA VAL A 21 4.86 -8.10 28.40
C VAL A 21 4.10 -9.40 28.54
N THR A 22 4.30 -10.33 27.60
CA THR A 22 3.68 -11.68 27.66
C THR A 22 4.13 -12.45 28.91
N ASP A 23 3.32 -13.37 29.40
CA ASP A 23 3.66 -14.17 30.57
C ASP A 23 4.92 -15.01 30.31
N THR A 24 5.10 -15.52 29.09
CA THR A 24 6.31 -16.25 28.66
C THR A 24 7.57 -15.40 28.75
N ALA A 25 7.52 -14.13 28.33
CA ALA A 25 8.64 -13.22 28.48
C ALA A 25 8.90 -12.82 29.93
N LEU A 26 7.83 -12.66 30.74
CA LEU A 26 7.95 -12.39 32.16
C LEU A 26 8.68 -13.52 32.91
N ASP A 27 8.44 -14.76 32.54
CA ASP A 27 9.12 -15.93 33.17
C ASP A 27 10.62 -15.93 32.87
N VAL A 28 11.02 -15.54 31.65
CA VAL A 28 12.44 -15.36 31.34
C VAL A 28 13.04 -14.24 32.21
N PHE A 29 12.38 -13.06 32.31
CA PHE A 29 12.87 -11.96 33.15
C PHE A 29 12.97 -12.31 34.64
N ARG A 30 12.03 -13.09 35.20
CA ARG A 30 12.06 -13.58 36.58
C ARG A 30 13.25 -14.50 36.90
N ASN A 31 13.82 -15.11 35.88
CA ASN A 31 14.99 -15.96 35.96
C ASN A 31 16.33 -15.21 35.73
N TYR A 32 16.29 -13.89 35.48
CA TYR A 32 17.49 -13.08 35.31
C TYR A 32 18.44 -13.22 36.50
N GLY A 33 19.72 -13.43 36.21
CA GLY A 33 20.76 -13.65 37.21
C GLY A 33 20.79 -15.07 37.87
N LYS A 34 19.92 -15.99 37.45
CA LYS A 34 19.94 -17.41 37.87
C LYS A 34 20.66 -18.26 36.79
N PRO A 35 21.23 -19.41 37.16
CA PRO A 35 21.93 -20.29 36.21
C PRO A 35 21.08 -20.75 35.02
N ILE A 36 19.77 -20.80 35.17
CA ILE A 36 18.82 -21.22 34.12
C ILE A 36 18.50 -20.16 33.11
N PHE A 37 18.86 -18.88 33.39
CA PHE A 37 18.46 -17.72 32.58
C PHE A 37 18.87 -17.84 31.11
N GLU A 38 20.14 -18.21 30.87
CA GLU A 38 20.68 -18.28 29.50
C GLU A 38 19.91 -19.32 28.65
N SER A 39 19.66 -20.49 29.19
CA SER A 39 18.93 -21.55 28.48
C SER A 39 17.46 -21.22 28.25
N GLU A 40 16.81 -20.52 29.18
CA GLU A 40 15.45 -20.06 29.06
C GLU A 40 15.34 -18.93 28.03
N LEU A 41 16.34 -18.03 28.00
CA LEU A 41 16.42 -16.96 27.02
C LEU A 41 16.64 -17.50 25.60
N GLU A 42 17.57 -18.45 25.41
CA GLU A 42 17.79 -19.10 24.11
C GLU A 42 16.51 -19.77 23.59
N ARG A 43 15.83 -20.54 24.44
CA ARG A 43 14.56 -21.16 24.07
C ARG A 43 13.50 -20.15 23.69
N PHE A 44 13.37 -19.08 24.48
CA PHE A 44 12.42 -17.99 24.20
C PHE A 44 12.70 -17.31 22.86
N LEU A 45 13.98 -17.03 22.53
CA LEU A 45 14.37 -16.41 21.28
C LEU A 45 14.15 -17.31 20.05
N LEU A 46 14.29 -18.64 20.20
CA LEU A 46 13.96 -19.59 19.14
C LEU A 46 12.45 -19.66 18.86
N GLU A 47 11.63 -19.60 19.92
CA GLU A 47 10.17 -19.61 19.79
C GLU A 47 9.60 -18.24 19.36
N HIS A 48 10.33 -17.15 19.62
CA HIS A 48 9.91 -15.78 19.38
C HIS A 48 11.02 -15.01 18.62
N PRO A 49 11.15 -15.23 17.31
CA PRO A 49 12.18 -14.58 16.52
C PRO A 49 12.10 -13.06 16.63
N SER A 50 13.24 -12.42 16.76
CA SER A 50 13.31 -10.96 16.89
C SER A 50 12.82 -10.28 15.61
N TYR A 51 12.37 -9.01 15.73
CA TYR A 51 12.04 -8.20 14.55
C TYR A 51 13.22 -8.11 13.56
N LEU A 52 14.45 -8.10 14.07
CA LEU A 52 15.66 -8.08 13.23
C LEU A 52 15.85 -9.39 12.47
N SER A 53 15.64 -10.57 13.10
CA SER A 53 15.72 -11.84 12.39
C SER A 53 14.62 -11.99 11.34
N LEU A 54 13.39 -11.55 11.64
CA LEU A 54 12.31 -11.53 10.66
C LEU A 54 12.58 -10.54 9.51
N ALA A 55 13.26 -9.43 9.79
CA ALA A 55 13.67 -8.47 8.77
C ALA A 55 14.80 -9.03 7.90
N GLU A 56 15.73 -9.81 8.48
CA GLU A 56 16.78 -10.52 7.74
C GLU A 56 16.19 -11.61 6.85
N GLU A 57 15.28 -12.44 7.37
CA GLU A 57 14.55 -13.43 6.56
C GLU A 57 13.81 -12.79 5.38
N ARG A 58 13.19 -11.62 5.60
CA ARG A 58 12.54 -10.87 4.50
C ARG A 58 13.53 -10.37 3.45
N ARG A 59 14.76 -10.01 3.83
CA ARG A 59 15.81 -9.60 2.87
C ARG A 59 16.25 -10.73 1.97
N ASP A 60 16.20 -11.97 2.48
CA ASP A 60 16.58 -13.18 1.74
C ASP A 60 15.41 -13.73 0.89
N MET A 61 14.19 -13.18 1.02
CA MET A 61 13.07 -13.55 0.16
C MET A 61 13.28 -13.00 -1.27
N PRO A 62 12.83 -13.73 -2.31
CA PRO A 62 12.91 -13.25 -3.68
C PRO A 62 12.12 -11.95 -3.84
N LYS A 63 12.78 -10.94 -4.37
CA LYS A 63 12.15 -9.65 -4.70
C LYS A 63 11.09 -9.81 -5.78
N THR A 64 10.18 -8.85 -5.86
CA THR A 64 9.17 -8.79 -6.92
C THR A 64 9.68 -7.86 -8.03
N PRO A 65 10.12 -8.41 -9.19
CA PRO A 65 10.50 -7.57 -10.31
C PRO A 65 9.26 -6.92 -10.93
N VAL A 66 9.39 -5.64 -11.30
CA VAL A 66 8.36 -4.83 -11.97
C VAL A 66 8.99 -4.22 -13.21
N VAL A 67 8.41 -4.47 -14.37
CA VAL A 67 8.85 -3.89 -15.64
C VAL A 67 8.07 -2.61 -15.89
N LEU A 68 8.74 -1.47 -15.86
CA LEU A 68 8.15 -0.17 -16.14
C LEU A 68 7.79 -0.02 -17.64
N PRO A 69 6.85 0.87 -18.00
CA PRO A 69 6.56 1.19 -19.39
C PRO A 69 7.78 1.67 -20.19
N SER A 70 8.80 2.21 -19.51
CA SER A 70 10.10 2.59 -20.11
C SER A 70 10.97 1.39 -20.50
N GLY A 71 10.63 0.16 -20.08
CA GLY A 71 11.43 -1.05 -20.23
C GLY A 71 12.43 -1.27 -19.08
N THR A 72 12.55 -0.35 -18.13
CA THR A 72 13.39 -0.50 -16.95
C THR A 72 12.76 -1.47 -15.96
N THR A 73 13.54 -2.36 -15.36
CA THR A 73 13.06 -3.26 -14.29
C THR A 73 13.45 -2.71 -12.93
N LEU A 74 12.48 -2.67 -12.01
CA LEU A 74 12.69 -2.39 -10.59
C LEU A 74 12.42 -3.66 -9.78
N ASP A 75 13.19 -3.86 -8.71
CA ASP A 75 13.02 -4.97 -7.78
C ASP A 75 12.40 -4.47 -6.48
N LEU A 76 11.11 -4.70 -6.29
CA LEU A 76 10.40 -4.33 -5.07
C LEU A 76 10.64 -5.34 -3.95
N SER A 77 10.57 -4.87 -2.72
CA SER A 77 10.65 -5.70 -1.51
C SER A 77 9.54 -6.74 -1.49
N PRO A 78 9.80 -7.98 -1.01
CA PRO A 78 8.83 -9.05 -1.04
C PRO A 78 7.64 -8.76 -0.12
N SER A 79 6.47 -8.55 -0.71
CA SER A 79 5.20 -8.37 -0.01
C SER A 79 4.01 -8.67 -0.93
N GLY A 80 2.84 -8.92 -0.35
CA GLY A 80 1.60 -9.04 -1.13
C GLY A 80 1.22 -7.75 -1.85
N GLN A 81 1.59 -6.60 -1.30
CA GLN A 81 1.41 -5.29 -1.92
C GLN A 81 2.29 -5.12 -3.15
N SER A 82 3.55 -5.57 -3.10
CA SER A 82 4.48 -5.49 -4.25
C SER A 82 4.00 -6.30 -5.45
N VAL A 83 3.34 -7.44 -5.22
CA VAL A 83 2.70 -8.21 -6.29
C VAL A 83 1.58 -7.40 -6.94
N LEU A 84 0.74 -6.75 -6.14
CA LEU A 84 -0.34 -5.90 -6.66
C LEU A 84 0.20 -4.65 -7.37
N ILE A 85 1.27 -4.03 -6.86
CA ILE A 85 1.95 -2.91 -7.54
C ILE A 85 2.48 -3.35 -8.91
N ARG A 86 3.09 -4.53 -9.01
CA ARG A 86 3.50 -5.10 -10.30
C ARG A 86 2.30 -5.22 -11.24
N ASP A 87 1.20 -5.80 -10.79
CA ASP A 87 0.00 -5.99 -11.61
C ASP A 87 -0.62 -4.65 -12.04
N ILE A 88 -0.54 -3.60 -11.21
CA ILE A 88 -0.92 -2.22 -11.58
C ILE A 88 -0.05 -1.73 -12.75
N VAL A 89 1.27 -1.85 -12.63
CA VAL A 89 2.21 -1.32 -13.62
C VAL A 89 2.18 -2.11 -14.93
N GLU A 90 2.12 -3.45 -14.86
CA GLU A 90 2.26 -4.33 -16.03
C GLU A 90 0.91 -4.67 -16.69
N GLU A 91 -0.21 -4.61 -15.95
CA GLU A 91 -1.51 -5.02 -16.44
C GLU A 91 -2.51 -3.85 -16.57
N MET A 92 -2.65 -3.03 -15.52
CA MET A 92 -3.62 -1.92 -15.52
C MET A 92 -3.16 -0.77 -16.41
N LEU A 93 -1.95 -0.26 -16.19
CA LEU A 93 -1.46 0.92 -16.90
C LEU A 93 -1.42 0.74 -18.41
N PRO A 94 -0.94 -0.38 -19.01
CA PRO A 94 -0.95 -0.57 -20.45
C PRO A 94 -2.35 -0.56 -21.06
N ARG A 95 -3.39 -0.94 -20.30
CA ARG A 95 -4.77 -1.00 -20.77
C ARG A 95 -5.51 0.34 -20.64
N PHE A 96 -5.35 1.01 -19.52
CA PHE A 96 -6.13 2.20 -19.18
C PHE A 96 -5.37 3.52 -19.34
N ALA A 97 -4.05 3.46 -19.35
CA ALA A 97 -3.14 4.60 -19.57
C ALA A 97 -1.95 4.22 -20.47
N PRO A 98 -2.21 3.75 -21.74
CA PRO A 98 -1.13 3.31 -22.62
C PRO A 98 -0.14 4.44 -22.89
N GLY A 99 1.16 4.13 -22.74
CA GLY A 99 2.24 5.10 -22.92
C GLY A 99 2.46 6.08 -21.76
N CYS A 100 1.80 5.85 -20.61
CA CYS A 100 2.06 6.65 -19.41
C CYS A 100 3.49 6.45 -18.90
N GLN A 101 3.95 7.42 -18.13
CA GLN A 101 5.23 7.39 -17.42
C GLN A 101 4.97 7.18 -15.93
N VAL A 102 5.62 6.17 -15.33
CA VAL A 102 5.54 5.95 -13.89
C VAL A 102 6.49 6.92 -13.20
N LEU A 103 5.96 7.73 -12.29
CA LEU A 103 6.70 8.77 -11.58
C LEU A 103 7.18 8.33 -10.21
N TYR A 104 6.35 7.52 -9.53
CA TYR A 104 6.60 7.09 -8.16
C TYR A 104 6.03 5.69 -7.92
N ILE A 105 6.74 4.89 -7.17
CA ILE A 105 6.28 3.61 -6.61
C ILE A 105 6.69 3.55 -5.15
N ASP A 106 5.73 3.31 -4.26
CA ASP A 106 6.04 3.07 -2.85
C ASP A 106 6.54 1.63 -2.65
N ASP A 107 7.70 1.50 -2.02
CA ASP A 107 8.26 0.21 -1.62
C ASP A 107 8.33 0.15 -0.09
N THR A 108 7.84 -0.93 0.49
CA THR A 108 7.79 -1.14 1.94
C THR A 108 9.14 -0.94 2.65
N ASP A 109 10.24 -1.14 1.95
CA ASP A 109 11.61 -0.88 2.45
C ASP A 109 12.12 0.55 2.13
N HIS A 110 11.27 1.44 1.60
CA HIS A 110 11.54 2.86 1.27
C HIS A 110 12.76 3.10 0.34
N LYS A 111 13.16 2.11 -0.45
CA LYS A 111 14.36 2.20 -1.30
C LYS A 111 14.12 2.82 -2.68
N HIS A 112 12.87 2.84 -3.16
CA HIS A 112 12.53 3.19 -4.53
C HIS A 112 11.35 4.17 -4.66
N GLY A 113 11.27 5.21 -3.83
CA GLY A 113 10.14 6.13 -3.90
C GLY A 113 10.00 6.82 -5.26
N VAL A 114 10.98 7.58 -5.68
CA VAL A 114 10.90 8.40 -6.91
C VAL A 114 11.53 7.66 -8.08
N VAL A 115 10.75 7.44 -9.15
CA VAL A 115 11.20 6.82 -10.41
C VAL A 115 11.66 7.89 -11.40
N ASP A 116 10.93 9.02 -11.50
CA ASP A 116 11.26 10.13 -12.38
C ASP A 116 11.11 11.47 -11.65
N ALA A 117 12.21 11.90 -11.02
CA ALA A 117 12.26 13.18 -10.30
C ALA A 117 12.14 14.39 -11.23
N GLY A 118 12.70 14.30 -12.43
CA GLY A 118 12.68 15.41 -13.38
C GLY A 118 11.26 15.74 -13.82
N LEU A 119 10.50 14.74 -14.22
CA LEU A 119 9.11 14.93 -14.64
C LEU A 119 8.20 15.30 -13.46
N MET A 120 8.46 14.81 -12.25
CA MET A 120 7.74 15.26 -11.06
C MET A 120 7.95 16.76 -10.81
N ASP A 121 9.17 17.24 -10.92
CA ASP A 121 9.49 18.68 -10.78
C ASP A 121 8.82 19.52 -11.87
N GLU A 122 8.84 19.06 -13.13
CA GLU A 122 8.16 19.73 -14.25
C GLU A 122 6.64 19.83 -14.04
N LEU A 123 6.03 18.81 -13.44
CA LEU A 123 4.61 18.78 -13.11
C LEU A 123 4.27 19.51 -11.80
N GLY A 124 5.27 20.03 -11.08
CA GLY A 124 5.10 20.70 -9.79
C GLY A 124 4.70 19.74 -8.66
N ILE A 125 5.01 18.44 -8.79
CA ILE A 125 4.67 17.42 -7.78
C ILE A 125 5.79 17.34 -6.75
N SER A 126 5.49 17.65 -5.49
CA SER A 126 6.44 17.57 -4.38
C SER A 126 5.88 16.71 -3.24
N LEU A 127 6.45 15.52 -3.05
CA LEU A 127 6.07 14.61 -1.96
C LEU A 127 6.83 14.97 -0.67
N LYS A 128 6.39 16.02 0.02
CA LYS A 128 6.99 16.50 1.28
C LYS A 128 6.77 15.54 2.46
N ALA A 129 5.71 14.76 2.41
CA ALA A 129 5.36 13.74 3.41
C ALA A 129 5.20 12.38 2.71
N ARG A 130 6.31 11.62 2.60
CA ARG A 130 6.31 10.29 1.96
C ARG A 130 5.29 9.32 2.55
N GLU A 131 5.01 9.43 3.86
CA GLU A 131 4.00 8.62 4.56
C GLU A 131 2.56 8.80 4.02
N LYS A 132 2.32 9.84 3.21
CA LYS A 132 1.02 10.15 2.60
C LYS A 132 1.01 10.01 1.08
N ALA A 133 2.10 9.59 0.46
CA ALA A 133 2.12 9.33 -0.97
C ALA A 133 1.21 8.13 -1.32
N PRO A 134 0.61 8.10 -2.51
CA PRO A 134 -0.06 6.90 -3.02
C PRO A 134 0.97 5.83 -3.40
N ASP A 135 0.53 4.57 -3.48
CA ASP A 135 1.42 3.44 -3.79
C ASP A 135 2.06 3.55 -5.17
N VAL A 136 1.33 4.05 -6.17
CA VAL A 136 1.84 4.30 -7.52
C VAL A 136 1.31 5.63 -8.05
N ILE A 137 2.21 6.42 -8.65
CA ILE A 137 1.88 7.64 -9.39
C ILE A 137 2.32 7.48 -10.84
N ALA A 138 1.43 7.75 -11.80
CA ALA A 138 1.75 7.71 -13.21
C ALA A 138 1.15 8.91 -13.96
N TRP A 139 1.88 9.40 -14.96
CA TRP A 139 1.47 10.52 -15.81
C TRP A 139 1.16 10.05 -17.23
N ASP A 140 -0.03 10.35 -17.69
CA ASP A 140 -0.42 10.21 -19.10
C ASP A 140 -0.32 11.57 -19.78
N GLY A 141 0.80 11.78 -20.45
CA GLY A 141 1.07 13.06 -21.15
C GLY A 141 0.18 13.31 -22.34
N VAL A 142 -0.47 12.29 -22.91
CA VAL A 142 -1.38 12.44 -24.05
C VAL A 142 -2.71 13.04 -23.63
N ARG A 143 -3.28 12.57 -22.52
CA ARG A 143 -4.55 13.05 -21.96
C ARG A 143 -4.36 14.19 -20.95
N GLY A 144 -3.14 14.36 -20.44
CA GLY A 144 -2.84 15.29 -19.36
C GLY A 144 -3.43 14.80 -18.03
N TRP A 145 -3.41 13.48 -17.77
CA TRP A 145 -3.98 12.87 -16.56
C TRP A 145 -2.92 12.33 -15.62
N LEU A 146 -3.10 12.61 -14.34
CA LEU A 146 -2.26 12.13 -13.25
C LEU A 146 -3.00 11.00 -12.50
N PHE A 147 -2.54 9.78 -12.67
CA PHE A 147 -3.09 8.62 -11.99
C PHE A 147 -2.46 8.49 -10.61
N LEU A 148 -3.29 8.46 -9.57
CA LEU A 148 -2.92 8.15 -8.19
C LEU A 148 -3.58 6.83 -7.81
N MET A 149 -2.79 5.79 -7.57
CA MET A 149 -3.26 4.43 -7.39
C MET A 149 -2.90 3.90 -6.02
N GLU A 150 -3.88 3.32 -5.32
CA GLU A 150 -3.75 2.66 -4.03
C GLU A 150 -3.85 1.14 -4.19
N ALA A 151 -2.85 0.41 -3.75
CA ALA A 151 -2.82 -1.05 -3.74
C ALA A 151 -3.51 -1.59 -2.48
N ALA A 152 -4.82 -1.70 -2.53
CA ALA A 152 -5.68 -2.09 -1.41
C ALA A 152 -5.61 -3.61 -1.13
N SER A 153 -4.49 -4.10 -0.63
CA SER A 153 -4.29 -5.49 -0.20
C SER A 153 -4.43 -5.64 1.32
N THR A 154 -3.67 -4.86 2.08
CA THR A 154 -3.62 -4.82 3.55
C THR A 154 -4.02 -3.46 4.11
N HIS A 155 -3.79 -2.39 3.35
CA HIS A 155 -4.29 -1.05 3.62
C HIS A 155 -5.62 -0.83 2.92
N GLY A 156 -6.36 0.20 3.34
CA GLY A 156 -7.68 0.52 2.76
C GLY A 156 -7.59 1.08 1.34
N PRO A 157 -8.72 1.14 0.64
CA PRO A 157 -8.84 1.80 -0.66
C PRO A 157 -8.89 3.32 -0.50
N VAL A 158 -9.06 4.03 -1.61
CA VAL A 158 -9.39 5.46 -1.60
C VAL A 158 -10.80 5.64 -1.04
N ASP A 159 -10.89 5.82 0.27
CA ASP A 159 -12.11 6.24 0.97
C ASP A 159 -12.23 7.77 0.99
N VAL A 160 -13.28 8.29 1.63
CA VAL A 160 -13.54 9.75 1.72
C VAL A 160 -12.38 10.49 2.40
N THR A 161 -11.79 9.89 3.45
CA THR A 161 -10.67 10.49 4.19
C THR A 161 -9.41 10.51 3.34
N ARG A 162 -9.12 9.38 2.70
CA ARG A 162 -7.95 9.25 1.82
C ARG A 162 -8.05 10.16 0.59
N LYS A 163 -9.25 10.28 0.00
CA LYS A 163 -9.51 11.22 -1.10
C LYS A 163 -9.20 12.67 -0.68
N ALA A 164 -9.61 13.07 0.54
CA ALA A 164 -9.31 14.41 1.06
C ALA A 164 -7.80 14.62 1.29
N GLU A 165 -7.09 13.62 1.84
CA GLU A 165 -5.63 13.69 2.02
C GLU A 165 -4.89 13.81 0.68
N LEU A 166 -5.29 13.05 -0.34
CA LEU A 166 -4.72 13.12 -1.68
C LEU A 166 -5.06 14.47 -2.35
N HIS A 167 -6.27 15.00 -2.13
CA HIS A 167 -6.63 16.33 -2.60
C HIS A 167 -5.70 17.41 -2.03
N ASP A 168 -5.41 17.37 -0.73
CA ASP A 168 -4.50 18.33 -0.10
C ASP A 168 -3.07 18.19 -0.61
N LEU A 169 -2.62 16.96 -0.88
CA LEU A 169 -1.27 16.68 -1.35
C LEU A 169 -1.05 17.10 -2.82
N PHE A 170 -2.09 16.97 -3.66
CA PHE A 170 -2.05 17.23 -5.10
C PHE A 170 -2.98 18.40 -5.51
N ALA A 171 -3.18 19.38 -4.62
CA ALA A 171 -4.12 20.48 -4.83
C ALA A 171 -3.89 21.23 -6.15
N ASP A 172 -2.64 21.48 -6.52
CA ASP A 172 -2.27 22.20 -7.74
C ASP A 172 -2.49 21.38 -9.03
N GLN A 173 -2.61 20.05 -8.93
CA GLN A 173 -2.83 19.12 -10.06
C GLN A 173 -4.21 18.48 -10.03
N TRP A 174 -5.08 18.85 -9.09
CA TRP A 174 -6.32 18.11 -8.80
C TRP A 174 -7.28 17.98 -9.99
N ASP A 175 -7.30 18.96 -10.87
CA ASP A 175 -8.08 18.96 -12.11
C ASP A 175 -7.65 17.88 -13.12
N LYS A 176 -6.47 17.28 -12.92
CA LYS A 176 -5.88 16.23 -13.75
C LYS A 176 -5.88 14.85 -13.08
N VAL A 177 -6.25 14.80 -11.79
CA VAL A 177 -6.13 13.60 -10.98
C VAL A 177 -7.20 12.55 -11.32
N VAL A 178 -6.76 11.31 -11.50
CA VAL A 178 -7.59 10.11 -11.57
C VAL A 178 -7.22 9.22 -10.37
N LEU A 179 -8.17 9.01 -9.48
CA LEU A 179 -7.99 8.18 -8.29
C LEU A 179 -8.41 6.75 -8.57
N VAL A 180 -7.53 5.78 -8.31
CA VAL A 180 -7.82 4.35 -8.54
C VAL A 180 -7.52 3.53 -7.30
N SER A 181 -8.51 2.80 -6.81
CA SER A 181 -8.33 1.74 -5.81
C SER A 181 -8.10 0.41 -6.51
N CYS A 182 -6.93 -0.17 -6.35
CA CYS A 182 -6.53 -1.40 -7.00
C CYS A 182 -6.59 -2.58 -6.02
N PHE A 183 -7.21 -3.67 -6.43
CA PHE A 183 -7.40 -4.86 -5.59
C PHE A 183 -6.81 -6.10 -6.28
N PRO A 184 -6.33 -7.09 -5.51
CA PRO A 184 -5.84 -8.34 -6.10
C PRO A 184 -6.96 -9.14 -6.78
N ASN A 185 -8.19 -9.03 -6.28
CA ASN A 185 -9.37 -9.69 -6.84
C ASN A 185 -10.68 -9.07 -6.34
N ARG A 186 -11.79 -9.40 -7.01
CA ARG A 186 -13.12 -8.90 -6.67
C ARG A 186 -13.62 -9.32 -5.28
N LYS A 187 -13.16 -10.46 -4.75
CA LYS A 187 -13.52 -10.91 -3.40
C LYS A 187 -12.91 -10.02 -2.32
N VAL A 188 -11.69 -9.53 -2.52
CA VAL A 188 -11.07 -8.54 -1.63
C VAL A 188 -11.81 -7.21 -1.77
N MET A 189 -12.03 -6.73 -3.00
CA MET A 189 -12.76 -5.49 -3.25
C MET A 189 -14.13 -5.46 -2.58
N GLN A 190 -14.87 -6.57 -2.58
CA GLN A 190 -16.20 -6.66 -1.96
C GLN A 190 -16.20 -6.23 -0.49
N ARG A 191 -15.11 -6.47 0.23
CA ARG A 191 -14.98 -6.09 1.65
C ARG A 191 -14.92 -4.59 1.87
N TYR A 192 -14.48 -3.86 0.84
CA TYR A 192 -14.25 -2.42 0.88
C TYR A 192 -15.27 -1.62 0.07
N LEU A 193 -16.22 -2.28 -0.59
CA LEU A 193 -17.14 -1.63 -1.53
C LEU A 193 -17.90 -0.44 -0.91
N ALA A 194 -18.30 -0.54 0.36
CA ALA A 194 -19.00 0.52 1.07
C ALA A 194 -18.08 1.69 1.50
N GLN A 195 -16.76 1.51 1.45
CA GLN A 195 -15.78 2.53 1.86
C GLN A 195 -15.26 3.33 0.66
N LEU A 196 -15.40 2.80 -0.57
CA LEU A 196 -14.93 3.47 -1.78
C LEU A 196 -15.58 4.85 -1.92
N ALA A 197 -14.75 5.87 -2.11
CA ALA A 197 -15.23 7.22 -2.33
C ALA A 197 -15.91 7.36 -3.70
N TRP A 198 -16.95 8.21 -3.79
CA TRP A 198 -17.50 8.63 -5.07
C TRP A 198 -16.50 9.44 -5.89
N GLU A 199 -16.64 9.41 -7.20
CA GLU A 199 -15.73 10.04 -8.17
C GLU A 199 -14.31 9.47 -8.12
N THR A 200 -14.22 8.15 -7.97
CA THR A 200 -12.99 7.37 -8.04
C THR A 200 -13.21 6.14 -8.91
N GLU A 201 -12.12 5.46 -9.23
CA GLU A 201 -12.12 4.23 -10.01
C GLU A 201 -11.76 3.04 -9.11
N ALA A 202 -12.24 1.84 -9.48
CA ALA A 202 -11.83 0.60 -8.84
C ALA A 202 -11.43 -0.44 -9.88
N TRP A 203 -10.29 -1.08 -9.66
CA TRP A 203 -9.71 -2.07 -10.55
C TRP A 203 -9.36 -3.35 -9.79
N CYS A 204 -9.46 -4.52 -10.46
CA CYS A 204 -9.08 -5.81 -9.89
C CYS A 204 -8.12 -6.54 -10.81
N ALA A 205 -7.01 -7.05 -10.26
CA ALA A 205 -5.99 -7.76 -11.04
C ALA A 205 -6.51 -9.08 -11.65
N ASP A 206 -7.44 -9.78 -10.98
CA ASP A 206 -8.06 -11.01 -11.50
C ASP A 206 -9.00 -10.79 -12.70
N THR A 207 -9.33 -9.53 -13.01
CA THR A 207 -10.17 -9.12 -14.16
C THR A 207 -9.57 -7.82 -14.76
N SER A 208 -8.30 -7.91 -15.16
CA SER A 208 -7.44 -6.76 -15.48
C SER A 208 -7.90 -5.91 -16.66
N ASP A 209 -8.81 -6.41 -17.49
CA ASP A 209 -9.41 -5.72 -18.64
C ASP A 209 -10.66 -4.89 -18.30
N HIS A 210 -11.09 -4.88 -17.03
CA HIS A 210 -12.27 -4.16 -16.57
C HIS A 210 -11.93 -3.07 -15.53
N MET A 211 -12.60 -1.92 -15.65
CA MET A 211 -12.56 -0.83 -14.69
C MET A 211 -13.98 -0.51 -14.22
N MET A 212 -14.14 -0.31 -12.92
CA MET A 212 -15.40 0.14 -12.34
C MET A 212 -15.31 1.62 -12.04
N HIS A 213 -16.31 2.38 -12.52
CA HIS A 213 -16.41 3.81 -12.32
C HIS A 213 -17.42 4.12 -11.22
N LEU A 214 -16.97 4.72 -10.11
CA LEU A 214 -17.81 5.16 -9.01
C LEU A 214 -18.18 6.64 -9.18
N ASN A 215 -19.03 6.91 -10.15
CA ASN A 215 -19.27 8.25 -10.67
C ASN A 215 -20.62 8.79 -10.20
N GLY A 216 -20.64 9.55 -9.09
CA GLY A 216 -21.86 9.99 -8.44
C GLY A 216 -22.70 11.00 -9.21
N SER A 217 -22.13 11.78 -10.12
CA SER A 217 -22.83 12.85 -10.85
C SER A 217 -23.12 12.54 -12.32
N ARG A 218 -22.66 11.39 -12.84
CA ARG A 218 -22.93 11.01 -14.22
C ARG A 218 -24.31 10.41 -14.40
N PHE A 219 -24.91 10.77 -15.52
CA PHE A 219 -26.22 10.25 -15.91
C PHE A 219 -26.18 8.74 -16.16
N MET A 220 -27.23 8.06 -15.70
CA MET A 220 -27.53 6.71 -16.08
C MET A 220 -28.07 6.68 -17.52
N GLY A 221 -27.52 5.88 -18.40
CA GLY A 221 -27.95 5.73 -19.79
C GLY A 221 -27.44 4.44 -20.40
N PRO A 222 -27.97 4.05 -21.57
CA PRO A 222 -27.47 2.89 -22.27
C PRO A 222 -26.02 3.13 -22.73
N TYR A 223 -25.20 2.10 -22.61
CA TYR A 223 -23.87 2.10 -23.20
C TYR A 223 -24.01 1.84 -24.71
N SER A 224 -23.47 2.71 -25.54
CA SER A 224 -23.33 2.45 -26.97
C SER A 224 -22.34 1.28 -27.17
N ALA A 225 -22.73 0.32 -27.97
CA ALA A 225 -21.87 -0.80 -28.38
C ALA A 225 -20.66 -0.33 -29.19
#